data_ed91c73835a6ba02e2a6ff9f51e6f294
#
_entry.id   ed91c73835a6ba02e2a6ff9f51e6f294
#
_cell.length_a   1.000
_cell.length_b   1.000
_cell.length_c   1.000
_cell.angle_alpha   90.00
_cell.angle_beta   90.00
_cell.angle_gamma   90.00
#
_symmetry.space_group_name_H-M   'P 1'
#
loop_
_entity.id
_entity.type
_entity.pdbx_description
1 polymer ?
#
loop_
_entity_poly.entity_id
_entity_poly.type
_entity_poly.pdbx_seq_one_letter_code
_entity_poly.pdbx_strand_id
1 'polypeptide(L)'
;MYTSSRGYQLADADCDRLRGAISRAQRGYVDGFAESIDWQVIDRAAADLHLDRTDTAEAVVATIERSQKLGHIDDCDGWIYAAYLSRLQH
;
A
#
# COMPACT_ATOMS: atom_id res chain seq x y z
N MET A 1 3.51 -15.19 3.61
CA MET A 1 2.09 -14.99 3.21
C MET A 1 1.42 -14.02 4.18
N TYR A 2 0.64 -13.09 3.66
CA TYR A 2 -0.12 -12.14 4.45
C TYR A 2 -1.57 -12.60 4.59
N THR A 3 -2.13 -12.51 5.79
CA THR A 3 -3.55 -12.83 6.04
C THR A 3 -4.21 -11.58 6.65
N SER A 4 -5.28 -11.09 6.01
CA SER A 4 -6.03 -9.94 6.52
C SER A 4 -6.91 -10.32 7.72
N SER A 5 -7.42 -9.31 8.43
CA SER A 5 -8.35 -9.51 9.54
C SER A 5 -9.64 -10.21 9.10
N ARG A 6 -9.99 -10.11 7.81
CA ARG A 6 -11.19 -10.72 7.23
C ARG A 6 -10.91 -12.12 6.64
N GLY A 7 -9.70 -12.65 6.83
CA GLY A 7 -9.31 -13.97 6.35
C GLY A 7 -8.83 -14.01 4.91
N TYR A 8 -8.68 -12.86 4.26
CA TYR A 8 -8.13 -12.82 2.90
C TYR A 8 -6.62 -13.11 2.95
N GLN A 9 -6.15 -14.00 2.09
CA GLN A 9 -4.75 -14.41 2.05
C GLN A 9 -4.07 -13.90 0.79
N LEU A 10 -2.88 -13.30 0.95
CA LEU A 10 -2.02 -12.88 -0.16
C LEU A 10 -0.74 -13.70 -0.12
N ALA A 11 -0.42 -14.33 -1.25
CA ALA A 11 0.88 -14.98 -1.43
C ALA A 11 2.01 -13.94 -1.40
N ASP A 12 3.24 -14.36 -1.10
CA ASP A 12 4.39 -13.47 -1.07
C ASP A 12 4.58 -12.73 -2.39
N ALA A 13 4.36 -13.41 -3.52
CA ALA A 13 4.45 -12.80 -4.84
C ALA A 13 3.44 -11.64 -5.00
N ASP A 14 2.23 -11.79 -4.46
CA ASP A 14 1.20 -10.76 -4.52
C ASP A 14 1.53 -9.58 -3.60
N CYS A 15 2.12 -9.85 -2.43
CA CYS A 15 2.62 -8.81 -1.55
C CYS A 15 3.73 -8.00 -2.24
N ASP A 16 4.62 -8.66 -2.96
CA ASP A 16 5.70 -8.01 -3.73
C ASP A 16 5.12 -7.16 -4.87
N ARG A 17 4.06 -7.62 -5.53
CA ARG A 17 3.36 -6.83 -6.55
C ARG A 17 2.79 -5.55 -5.97
N LEU A 18 2.16 -5.64 -4.80
CA LEU A 18 1.61 -4.47 -4.11
C LEU A 18 2.72 -3.51 -3.69
N ARG A 19 3.82 -4.03 -3.15
CA ARG A 19 4.99 -3.21 -2.79
C ARG A 19 5.57 -2.50 -4.03
N GLY A 20 5.65 -3.21 -5.15
CA GLY A 20 6.09 -2.63 -6.42
C GLY A 20 5.15 -1.51 -6.89
N ALA A 21 3.84 -1.68 -6.72
CA ALA A 21 2.86 -0.65 -7.05
C ALA A 21 3.04 0.60 -6.17
N ILE A 22 3.28 0.42 -4.87
CA ILE A 22 3.55 1.53 -3.94
C ILE A 22 4.80 2.29 -4.40
N SER A 23 5.87 1.60 -4.77
CA SER A 23 7.09 2.23 -5.29
C SER A 23 6.84 3.00 -6.58
N ARG A 24 6.04 2.45 -7.49
CA ARG A 24 5.72 3.14 -8.76
C ARG A 24 4.85 4.38 -8.52
N ALA A 25 3.94 4.33 -7.56
CA ALA A 25 3.11 5.47 -7.20
C ALA A 25 3.95 6.66 -6.72
N GLN A 26 5.06 6.37 -6.04
CA GLN A 26 5.99 7.40 -5.54
C GLN A 26 6.76 8.13 -6.64
N ARG A 27 6.80 7.58 -7.85
CA ARG A 27 7.52 8.22 -8.97
C ARG A 27 6.89 9.55 -9.40
N GLY A 28 5.61 9.76 -9.07
CA GLY A 28 4.94 11.03 -9.28
C GLY A 28 5.20 12.05 -8.18
N TYR A 29 5.92 11.66 -7.12
CA TYR A 29 6.19 12.51 -5.98
C TYR A 29 7.36 13.45 -6.28
N VAL A 30 7.03 14.69 -6.65
CA VAL A 30 8.02 15.67 -7.11
C VAL A 30 8.32 16.74 -6.07
N ASP A 31 7.28 17.24 -5.39
CA ASP A 31 7.38 18.45 -4.56
C ASP A 31 7.12 18.20 -3.08
N GLY A 32 7.06 16.94 -2.65
CA GLY A 32 6.79 16.60 -1.26
C GLY A 32 5.32 16.67 -0.86
N PHE A 33 4.40 16.69 -1.81
CA PHE A 33 2.96 16.75 -1.55
C PHE A 33 2.28 15.42 -1.82
N ALA A 34 1.32 15.05 -0.95
CA ALA A 34 0.54 13.83 -1.11
C ALA A 34 -0.21 13.77 -2.44
N GLU A 35 -0.59 14.91 -3.00
CA GLU A 35 -1.28 15.02 -4.28
C GLU A 35 -0.41 14.58 -5.46
N SER A 36 0.90 14.55 -5.29
CA SER A 36 1.83 14.10 -6.34
C SER A 36 1.94 12.57 -6.42
N ILE A 37 1.34 11.85 -5.49
CA ILE A 37 1.36 10.39 -5.49
C ILE A 37 0.32 9.87 -6.49
N ASP A 38 0.70 8.93 -7.34
CA ASP A 38 -0.21 8.30 -8.28
C ASP A 38 -1.01 7.17 -7.60
N TRP A 39 -2.08 7.55 -6.93
CA TRP A 39 -2.95 6.64 -6.20
C TRP A 39 -3.56 5.55 -7.09
N GLN A 40 -3.77 5.84 -8.38
CA GLN A 40 -4.38 4.88 -9.31
C GLN A 40 -3.49 3.65 -9.53
N VAL A 41 -2.18 3.80 -9.45
CA VAL A 41 -1.24 2.67 -9.60
C VAL A 41 -1.50 1.65 -8.50
N ILE A 42 -1.70 2.11 -7.26
CA ILE A 42 -1.98 1.25 -6.12
C ILE A 42 -3.36 0.61 -6.26
N ASP A 43 -4.37 1.40 -6.62
CA ASP A 43 -5.75 0.90 -6.75
C ASP A 43 -5.87 -0.14 -7.87
N ARG A 44 -5.16 0.03 -8.99
CA ARG A 44 -5.13 -0.95 -10.07
C ARG A 44 -4.49 -2.26 -9.62
N ALA A 45 -3.36 -2.20 -8.91
CA ALA A 45 -2.71 -3.39 -8.39
C ALA A 45 -3.63 -4.13 -7.43
N ALA A 46 -4.32 -3.40 -6.55
CA ALA A 46 -5.29 -3.98 -5.63
C ALA A 46 -6.46 -4.64 -6.37
N ALA A 47 -6.98 -4.01 -7.42
CA ALA A 47 -8.04 -4.57 -8.25
C ALA A 47 -7.60 -5.87 -8.94
N ASP A 48 -6.36 -5.92 -9.43
CA ASP A 48 -5.78 -7.12 -10.04
C ASP A 48 -5.67 -8.27 -9.04
N LEU A 49 -5.52 -7.94 -7.76
CA LEU A 49 -5.47 -8.91 -6.66
C LEU A 49 -6.85 -9.22 -6.06
N HIS A 50 -7.91 -8.67 -6.64
CA HIS A 50 -9.30 -8.82 -6.18
C HIS A 50 -9.54 -8.32 -4.76
N LEU A 51 -8.84 -7.25 -4.37
CA LEU A 51 -9.00 -6.60 -3.06
C LEU A 51 -10.08 -5.54 -3.14
N ASP A 52 -11.01 -5.54 -2.19
CA ASP A 52 -11.95 -4.44 -2.04
C ASP A 52 -11.26 -3.25 -1.34
N ARG A 53 -12.02 -2.19 -1.06
CA ARG A 53 -11.46 -0.97 -0.46
C ARG A 53 -10.85 -1.23 0.91
N THR A 54 -11.51 -2.02 1.76
CA THR A 54 -11.03 -2.34 3.11
C THR A 54 -9.81 -3.25 3.06
N ASP A 55 -9.87 -4.31 2.26
CA ASP A 55 -8.75 -5.24 2.10
C ASP A 55 -7.54 -4.55 1.49
N THR A 56 -7.74 -3.62 0.56
CA THR A 56 -6.68 -2.80 -0.02
C THR A 56 -5.99 -1.97 1.07
N ALA A 57 -6.76 -1.29 1.91
CA ALA A 57 -6.21 -0.47 2.98
C ALA A 57 -5.40 -1.31 3.96
N GLU A 58 -5.92 -2.46 4.39
CA GLU A 58 -5.19 -3.36 5.28
C GLU A 58 -3.89 -3.87 4.66
N ALA A 59 -3.94 -4.28 3.39
CA ALA A 59 -2.77 -4.83 2.71
C ALA A 59 -1.68 -3.78 2.50
N VAL A 60 -2.05 -2.55 2.13
CA VAL A 60 -1.10 -1.45 1.96
C VAL A 60 -0.45 -1.09 3.30
N VAL A 61 -1.24 -0.94 4.36
CA VAL A 61 -0.73 -0.65 5.70
C VAL A 61 0.23 -1.74 6.16
N ALA A 62 -0.15 -3.01 6.01
CA ALA A 62 0.70 -4.14 6.41
C ALA A 62 2.00 -4.20 5.59
N THR A 63 1.94 -3.89 4.30
CA THR A 63 3.11 -3.87 3.42
C THR A 63 4.11 -2.80 3.87
N ILE A 64 3.61 -1.60 4.19
CA ILE A 64 4.46 -0.51 4.66
C ILE A 64 5.04 -0.82 6.04
N GLU A 65 4.25 -1.36 6.96
CA GLU A 65 4.75 -1.76 8.27
C GLU A 65 5.85 -2.80 8.18
N ARG A 66 5.71 -3.78 7.27
CA ARG A 66 6.77 -4.76 7.00
C ARG A 66 8.04 -4.07 6.48
N SER A 67 7.90 -3.09 5.59
CA SER A 67 9.03 -2.32 5.09
C SER A 67 9.72 -1.53 6.19
N GLN A 68 8.95 -0.98 7.13
CA GLN A 68 9.49 -0.29 8.30
C GLN A 68 10.37 -1.20 9.15
N LYS A 69 9.91 -2.43 9.40
CA LYS A 69 10.68 -3.42 10.17
C LYS A 69 11.99 -3.78 9.50
N LEU A 70 12.03 -3.71 8.16
CA LEU A 70 13.24 -3.98 7.39
C LEU A 70 14.12 -2.74 7.19
N GLY A 71 13.74 -1.60 7.74
CA GLY A 71 14.48 -0.34 7.61
C GLY A 71 14.30 0.34 6.27
N HIS A 72 13.32 -0.05 5.46
CA HIS A 72 13.07 0.50 4.13
C HIS A 72 11.89 1.48 4.16
N ILE A 73 12.06 2.62 4.84
CA ILE A 73 11.05 3.67 4.88
C ILE A 73 11.58 4.93 4.21
N ASP A 74 10.70 5.59 3.46
CA ASP A 74 10.91 6.96 3.00
C ASP A 74 9.68 7.83 3.33
N ASP A 75 9.77 9.13 3.04
CA ASP A 75 8.70 10.08 3.37
C ASP A 75 7.42 9.79 2.59
N CYS A 76 7.54 9.28 1.37
CA CYS A 76 6.39 8.92 0.54
C CYS A 76 5.60 7.75 1.16
N ASP A 77 6.29 6.78 1.73
CA ASP A 77 5.63 5.67 2.43
C ASP A 77 4.81 6.19 3.60
N GLY A 78 5.29 7.20 4.32
CA GLY A 78 4.55 7.83 5.41
C GLY A 78 3.23 8.45 4.96
N TRP A 79 3.23 9.17 3.84
CA TRP A 79 2.03 9.75 3.26
C TRP A 79 1.01 8.68 2.84
N ILE A 80 1.50 7.64 2.17
CA ILE A 80 0.65 6.52 1.71
C ILE A 80 0.08 5.76 2.91
N TYR A 81 0.92 5.48 3.90
CA TYR A 81 0.51 4.81 5.14
C TYR A 81 -0.64 5.58 5.82
N ALA A 82 -0.47 6.88 6.01
CA ALA A 82 -1.47 7.71 6.68
C ALA A 82 -2.80 7.72 5.92
N ALA A 83 -2.77 7.80 4.60
CA ALA A 83 -3.97 7.81 3.78
C ALA A 83 -4.77 6.51 3.88
N TYR A 84 -4.09 5.37 3.79
CA TYR A 84 -4.77 4.07 3.87
C TYR A 84 -5.16 3.70 5.30
N LEU A 85 -4.36 4.08 6.29
CA LEU A 85 -4.72 3.90 7.70
C LEU A 85 -6.01 4.66 8.04
N SER A 86 -6.17 5.88 7.52
CA SER A 86 -7.38 6.67 7.70
C SER A 86 -8.63 5.95 7.17
N ARG A 87 -8.50 5.20 6.08
CA ARG A 87 -9.62 4.40 5.54
C ARG A 87 -10.05 3.31 6.50
N LEU A 88 -9.13 2.75 7.27
CA LEU A 88 -9.43 1.69 8.24
C LEU A 88 -10.11 2.23 9.50
N GLN A 89 -9.94 3.51 9.81
CA GLN A 89 -10.50 4.17 10.99
C GLN A 89 -11.93 4.71 10.75
N HIS A 90 -12.38 4.63 9.52
CA HIS A 90 -13.72 5.02 9.11
C HIS A 90 -14.49 3.77 8.65
#